data_6db2e38b5455da34cfa77cd3d7bca7e4
#
_entry.id   6db2e38b5455da34cfa77cd3d7bca7e4
#
_cell.length_a   1.000
_cell.length_b   1.000
_cell.length_c   1.000
_cell.angle_alpha   90.00
_cell.angle_beta   90.00
_cell.angle_gamma   90.00
#
_symmetry.space_group_name_H-M   'P 1'
#
loop_
_entity.id
_entity.type
_entity.pdbx_description
1 polymer ?
#
loop_
_entity_poly.entity_id
_entity_poly.type
_entity_poly.pdbx_seq_one_letter_code
_entity_poly.pdbx_strand_id
1 'polypeptide(L)'
;MGLIRAAKDAVSSMMADQWREYFYCDSLSNDVLVVKGQQRVTNGRNSNTKGVENIISNGSIVAVNEGQCMIIVDQGGIVEFCADAGEFVYDSSTEPSVFTGNFGDSLAATFQTVAKRFTYGGDTGKDQRVYYINTKELGEILYGTATPIPFRVVVSEERGYKLSVNIRCNGSFTYRICDPLLFYTNVCSNVSNQYDASELAPRLKSELMNALQPALATLSANKVQYYEIPAHTLEISDALNEQLSNIWRKKRGIEVFSFNINSLSIPEEQQKKITEWEENAMTTDPTTAAARLVGGQIDAMKTAAGNTAGAMTGFM
;
A
#
# COMPACT_ATOMS: atom_id res chain seq x y z
N MET A 1 0.10 33.44 5.43
CA MET A 1 -0.25 33.07 4.04
C MET A 1 -1.37 32.08 4.12
N GLY A 2 -2.38 32.18 3.32
CA GLY A 2 -3.54 31.29 3.36
C GLY A 2 -4.20 31.11 2.01
N LEU A 3 -4.90 29.99 1.85
CA LEU A 3 -5.72 29.69 0.70
C LEU A 3 -7.18 30.01 1.01
N ILE A 4 -7.86 30.64 0.07
CA ILE A 4 -9.29 30.91 0.14
C ILE A 4 -9.94 30.16 -1.02
N ARG A 5 -10.97 29.36 -0.73
CA ARG A 5 -11.74 28.69 -1.78
C ARG A 5 -12.44 29.72 -2.65
N ALA A 6 -12.12 29.73 -3.92
CA ALA A 6 -12.74 30.66 -4.86
C ALA A 6 -14.16 30.17 -5.20
N ALA A 7 -15.15 31.08 -5.08
CA ALA A 7 -16.49 30.80 -5.61
C ALA A 7 -16.41 30.82 -7.16
N LYS A 8 -16.97 29.81 -7.80
CA LYS A 8 -16.87 29.57 -9.25
C LYS A 8 -17.24 30.76 -10.14
N ASP A 9 -18.15 31.60 -9.65
CA ASP A 9 -18.65 32.80 -10.39
C ASP A 9 -17.77 34.05 -10.17
N ALA A 10 -17.01 34.13 -9.07
CA ALA A 10 -16.10 35.23 -8.80
C ALA A 10 -14.79 35.11 -9.59
N VAL A 11 -14.35 33.88 -9.86
CA VAL A 11 -13.09 33.62 -10.58
C VAL A 11 -13.19 33.99 -12.05
N SER A 12 -14.34 33.73 -12.70
CA SER A 12 -14.52 34.04 -14.12
C SER A 12 -14.48 35.54 -14.45
N SER A 13 -14.97 36.38 -13.54
CA SER A 13 -14.92 37.85 -13.69
C SER A 13 -13.58 38.45 -13.31
N MET A 14 -12.83 37.82 -12.38
CA MET A 14 -11.50 38.24 -11.96
C MET A 14 -10.39 37.85 -12.94
N MET A 15 -10.58 36.82 -13.74
CA MET A 15 -9.59 36.37 -14.73
C MET A 15 -9.43 37.34 -15.92
N ALA A 16 -10.36 38.28 -16.11
CA ALA A 16 -10.34 39.20 -17.24
C ALA A 16 -9.35 40.39 -17.07
N ASP A 17 -9.00 40.77 -15.82
CA ASP A 17 -8.38 42.06 -15.57
C ASP A 17 -7.04 42.06 -14.85
N GLN A 18 -6.48 40.92 -14.40
CA GLN A 18 -5.18 40.96 -13.70
C GLN A 18 -4.27 39.78 -14.05
N TRP A 19 -2.99 40.05 -14.15
CA TRP A 19 -1.83 39.21 -14.41
C TRP A 19 -1.61 38.17 -13.30
N ARG A 20 -2.58 37.24 -13.12
CA ARG A 20 -2.52 36.22 -12.06
C ARG A 20 -1.95 34.92 -12.61
N GLU A 21 -1.03 34.36 -11.85
CA GLU A 21 -0.48 33.07 -12.14
C GLU A 21 -1.53 31.99 -11.82
N TYR A 22 -1.55 30.94 -12.64
CA TYR A 22 -2.42 29.79 -12.45
C TYR A 22 -1.56 28.53 -12.35
N PHE A 23 -1.54 27.92 -11.17
CA PHE A 23 -0.82 26.68 -10.90
C PHE A 23 -1.77 25.50 -10.99
N TYR A 24 -1.34 24.46 -11.67
CA TYR A 24 -2.12 23.24 -11.84
C TYR A 24 -1.20 22.05 -12.01
N CYS A 25 -1.81 20.86 -11.90
CA CYS A 25 -1.21 19.59 -12.27
C CYS A 25 -2.21 18.81 -13.10
N ASP A 26 -1.76 18.23 -14.21
CA ASP A 26 -2.56 17.27 -14.95
C ASP A 26 -2.79 15.99 -14.12
N SER A 27 -3.63 15.09 -14.63
CA SER A 27 -3.87 13.80 -13.96
C SER A 27 -2.56 13.04 -13.77
N LEU A 28 -2.21 12.74 -12.52
CA LEU A 28 -1.04 11.94 -12.19
C LEU A 28 -1.29 10.48 -12.54
N SER A 29 -0.34 9.86 -13.26
CA SER A 29 -0.32 8.40 -13.45
C SER A 29 0.00 7.70 -12.14
N ASN A 30 -0.27 6.39 -12.07
CA ASN A 30 0.04 5.60 -10.86
C ASN A 30 1.55 5.42 -10.63
N ASP A 31 2.37 5.77 -11.62
CA ASP A 31 3.83 5.67 -11.55
C ASP A 31 4.47 6.95 -11.02
N VAL A 32 3.72 8.05 -10.92
CA VAL A 32 4.21 9.34 -10.43
C VAL A 32 3.64 9.62 -9.05
N LEU A 33 4.53 9.80 -8.07
CA LEU A 33 4.17 10.04 -6.67
C LEU A 33 4.04 11.52 -6.34
N VAL A 34 4.99 12.32 -6.81
CA VAL A 34 5.03 13.77 -6.59
C VAL A 34 5.48 14.46 -7.85
N VAL A 35 4.87 15.61 -8.14
CA VAL A 35 5.27 16.47 -9.26
C VAL A 35 5.30 17.92 -8.82
N LYS A 36 6.23 18.69 -9.38
CA LYS A 36 6.24 20.15 -9.24
C LYS A 36 5.09 20.74 -10.05
N GLY A 37 4.29 21.62 -9.46
CA GLY A 37 3.17 22.29 -10.12
C GLY A 37 3.60 23.06 -11.36
N GLN A 38 2.79 22.98 -12.39
CA GLN A 38 2.98 23.71 -13.64
C GLN A 38 2.29 25.08 -13.55
N GLN A 39 2.98 26.09 -14.04
CA GLN A 39 2.41 27.41 -14.20
C GLN A 39 1.83 27.54 -15.61
N ARG A 40 0.56 27.94 -15.72
CA ARG A 40 -0.07 28.20 -17.01
C ARG A 40 0.47 29.48 -17.62
N VAL A 41 1.29 29.35 -18.63
CA VAL A 41 1.75 30.48 -19.44
C VAL A 41 0.75 30.71 -20.56
N THR A 42 -0.07 31.76 -20.47
CA THR A 42 -1.01 32.12 -21.54
C THR A 42 -0.21 32.73 -22.69
N ASN A 43 0.00 31.95 -23.74
CA ASN A 43 0.67 32.41 -24.96
C ASN A 43 -0.06 33.63 -25.54
N GLY A 44 0.60 34.82 -25.52
CA GLY A 44 0.26 35.95 -26.35
C GLY A 44 -0.07 37.26 -25.66
N ARG A 45 -0.23 37.33 -24.33
CA ARG A 45 -0.50 38.60 -23.61
C ARG A 45 0.33 38.82 -22.35
N ASN A 46 1.20 37.92 -21.99
CA ASN A 46 2.12 38.12 -20.85
C ASN A 46 3.51 38.56 -21.33
N SER A 47 3.82 39.82 -21.15
CA SER A 47 5.19 40.32 -21.30
C SER A 47 6.12 39.94 -20.15
N ASN A 48 5.64 39.21 -19.16
CA ASN A 48 6.45 38.76 -18.01
C ASN A 48 7.13 37.41 -18.28
N THR A 49 7.95 37.34 -19.32
CA THR A 49 8.88 36.23 -19.59
C THR A 49 10.07 36.19 -18.64
N LYS A 50 10.14 37.09 -17.67
CA LYS A 50 11.19 37.18 -16.64
C LYS A 50 10.68 36.82 -15.24
N GLY A 51 9.53 36.18 -15.11
CA GLY A 51 9.06 35.70 -13.82
C GLY A 51 10.09 34.75 -13.22
N VAL A 52 10.52 35.02 -12.00
CA VAL A 52 11.36 34.09 -11.24
C VAL A 52 10.50 32.82 -10.99
N GLU A 53 10.91 31.69 -11.50
CA GLU A 53 10.15 30.42 -11.49
C GLU A 53 9.67 29.96 -10.09
N ASN A 54 10.18 30.54 -9.03
CA ASN A 54 9.97 30.14 -7.64
C ASN A 54 9.34 31.25 -6.79
N ILE A 55 8.45 32.06 -7.34
CA ILE A 55 7.67 33.06 -6.59
C ILE A 55 6.18 32.86 -6.95
N ILE A 56 5.33 32.75 -5.94
CA ILE A 56 3.89 32.73 -6.08
C ILE A 56 3.34 34.11 -5.75
N SER A 57 2.77 34.80 -6.74
CA SER A 57 2.21 36.12 -6.56
C SER A 57 0.93 36.06 -5.72
N ASN A 58 0.69 37.11 -4.92
CA ASN A 58 -0.56 37.25 -4.18
C ASN A 58 -1.76 37.29 -5.15
N GLY A 59 -2.77 36.48 -4.86
CA GLY A 59 -3.94 36.33 -5.74
C GLY A 59 -3.76 35.31 -6.85
N SER A 60 -2.63 34.57 -6.92
CA SER A 60 -2.47 33.42 -7.82
C SER A 60 -3.49 32.34 -7.52
N ILE A 61 -3.94 31.64 -8.56
CA ILE A 61 -4.91 30.55 -8.45
C ILE A 61 -4.13 29.24 -8.43
N VAL A 62 -4.52 28.35 -7.51
CA VAL A 62 -3.99 27.00 -7.41
C VAL A 62 -5.16 26.02 -7.56
N ALA A 63 -5.11 25.20 -8.61
CA ALA A 63 -6.13 24.19 -8.88
C ALA A 63 -5.67 22.85 -8.31
N VAL A 64 -6.55 22.14 -7.60
CA VAL A 64 -6.35 20.81 -7.06
C VAL A 64 -7.41 19.88 -7.65
N ASN A 65 -6.97 18.79 -8.28
CA ASN A 65 -7.85 17.79 -8.85
C ASN A 65 -8.13 16.66 -7.86
N GLU A 66 -9.21 15.91 -8.08
CA GLU A 66 -9.48 14.66 -7.34
C GLU A 66 -8.30 13.69 -7.46
N GLY A 67 -8.00 12.99 -6.36
CA GLY A 67 -6.89 12.05 -6.29
C GLY A 67 -5.51 12.69 -6.18
N GLN A 68 -5.48 13.99 -5.90
CA GLN A 68 -4.25 14.76 -5.63
C GLN A 68 -4.39 15.56 -4.35
N CYS A 69 -3.28 15.83 -3.69
CA CYS A 69 -3.19 16.92 -2.74
C CYS A 69 -2.07 17.88 -3.14
N MET A 70 -2.20 19.11 -2.74
CA MET A 70 -1.26 20.18 -3.04
C MET A 70 -0.59 20.67 -1.75
N ILE A 71 0.71 20.93 -1.84
CA ILE A 71 1.47 21.63 -0.81
C ILE A 71 2.17 22.84 -1.42
N ILE A 72 2.23 23.95 -0.66
CA ILE A 72 3.09 25.07 -0.97
C ILE A 72 4.26 25.04 0.02
N VAL A 73 5.45 25.11 -0.53
CA VAL A 73 6.70 25.12 0.22
C VAL A 73 7.34 26.49 0.05
N ASP A 74 7.67 27.16 1.15
CA ASP A 74 8.38 28.43 1.18
C ASP A 74 9.69 28.26 1.95
N GLN A 75 10.82 28.56 1.31
CA GLN A 75 12.17 28.42 1.89
C GLN A 75 12.43 27.01 2.50
N GLY A 76 11.91 25.97 1.86
CA GLY A 76 12.04 24.58 2.31
C GLY A 76 11.04 24.13 3.38
N GLY A 77 10.18 25.02 3.88
CA GLY A 77 9.10 24.70 4.84
C GLY A 77 7.74 24.62 4.18
N ILE A 78 6.90 23.65 4.58
CA ILE A 78 5.52 23.57 4.12
C ILE A 78 4.71 24.68 4.79
N VAL A 79 4.11 25.58 4.00
CA VAL A 79 3.31 26.70 4.49
C VAL A 79 1.83 26.53 4.21
N GLU A 80 1.44 25.76 3.18
CA GLU A 80 0.05 25.52 2.82
C GLU A 80 -0.14 24.04 2.47
N PHE A 81 -1.32 23.53 2.78
CA PHE A 81 -1.75 22.17 2.41
C PHE A 81 -3.23 22.18 1.96
N CYS A 82 -3.51 21.55 0.84
CA CYS A 82 -4.86 21.37 0.34
C CYS A 82 -5.06 19.99 -0.29
N ALA A 83 -6.02 19.23 0.25
CA ALA A 83 -6.47 17.96 -0.30
C ALA A 83 -7.91 18.00 -0.81
N ASP A 84 -8.59 19.15 -0.69
CA ASP A 84 -9.91 19.36 -1.28
C ASP A 84 -9.77 19.68 -2.76
N ALA A 85 -10.55 19.02 -3.60
CA ALA A 85 -10.61 19.35 -5.01
C ALA A 85 -11.29 20.72 -5.22
N GLY A 86 -10.72 21.54 -6.10
CA GLY A 86 -11.24 22.87 -6.43
C GLY A 86 -10.15 23.86 -6.80
N GLU A 87 -10.56 25.11 -6.95
CA GLU A 87 -9.67 26.24 -7.21
C GLU A 87 -9.55 27.11 -5.95
N PHE A 88 -8.34 27.46 -5.61
CA PHE A 88 -8.01 28.21 -4.40
C PHE A 88 -7.20 29.45 -4.80
N VAL A 89 -7.46 30.56 -4.13
CA VAL A 89 -6.70 31.81 -4.32
C VAL A 89 -5.64 31.89 -3.22
N TYR A 90 -4.38 32.05 -3.63
CA TYR A 90 -3.28 32.26 -2.71
C TYR A 90 -3.28 33.71 -2.20
N ASP A 91 -3.38 33.87 -0.88
CA ASP A 91 -3.32 35.17 -0.21
C ASP A 91 -2.15 35.20 0.77
N SER A 92 -1.14 35.98 0.44
CA SER A 92 0.06 36.12 1.27
C SER A 92 -0.16 36.90 2.58
N SER A 93 -1.33 37.54 2.74
CA SER A 93 -1.67 38.34 3.94
C SER A 93 -2.39 37.54 5.03
N THR A 94 -2.92 36.35 4.69
CA THR A 94 -3.65 35.49 5.62
C THR A 94 -2.74 34.45 6.29
N GLU A 95 -3.22 33.90 7.42
CA GLU A 95 -2.52 32.79 8.10
C GLU A 95 -2.50 31.53 7.24
N PRO A 96 -1.52 30.62 7.46
CA PRO A 96 -1.46 29.31 6.78
C PRO A 96 -2.77 28.56 6.88
N SER A 97 -3.25 28.01 5.77
CA SER A 97 -4.52 27.28 5.69
C SER A 97 -4.30 25.81 5.44
N VAL A 98 -5.16 24.98 6.03
CA VAL A 98 -5.14 23.53 5.89
C VAL A 98 -6.52 23.04 5.49
N PHE A 99 -6.62 22.51 4.28
CA PHE A 99 -7.81 21.85 3.77
C PHE A 99 -7.53 20.35 3.68
N THR A 100 -8.00 19.60 4.68
CA THR A 100 -7.60 18.19 4.86
C THR A 100 -8.36 17.21 3.98
N GLY A 101 -9.47 17.64 3.35
CA GLY A 101 -10.28 16.74 2.52
C GLY A 101 -10.67 15.45 3.27
N ASN A 102 -10.41 14.32 2.64
CA ASN A 102 -10.73 13.00 3.21
C ASN A 102 -9.70 12.49 4.25
N PHE A 103 -8.63 13.23 4.54
CA PHE A 103 -7.58 12.79 5.47
C PHE A 103 -7.88 13.08 6.94
N GLY A 104 -8.87 13.94 7.23
CA GLY A 104 -9.34 14.20 8.59
C GLY A 104 -8.35 14.94 9.52
N ASP A 105 -8.61 14.87 10.82
CA ASP A 105 -7.92 15.66 11.84
C ASP A 105 -6.45 15.24 12.08
N SER A 106 -6.09 14.02 11.74
CA SER A 106 -4.71 13.52 11.93
C SER A 106 -3.71 14.30 11.08
N LEU A 107 -4.11 14.70 9.87
CA LEU A 107 -3.27 15.46 8.97
C LEU A 107 -3.13 16.92 9.43
N ALA A 108 -4.19 17.51 9.98
CA ALA A 108 -4.14 18.85 10.58
C ALA A 108 -3.13 18.91 11.73
N ALA A 109 -3.07 17.87 12.57
CA ALA A 109 -2.09 17.76 13.64
C ALA A 109 -0.65 17.61 13.10
N THR A 110 -0.48 16.81 12.05
CA THR A 110 0.82 16.67 11.37
C THR A 110 1.28 17.99 10.78
N PHE A 111 0.38 18.73 10.11
CA PHE A 111 0.69 20.05 9.56
C PHE A 111 1.14 21.03 10.64
N GLN A 112 0.39 21.15 11.74
CA GLN A 112 0.79 22.03 12.85
C GLN A 112 2.16 21.68 13.42
N THR A 113 2.51 20.38 13.46
CA THR A 113 3.80 19.92 13.95
C THR A 113 4.93 20.25 12.98
N VAL A 114 4.70 20.12 11.68
CA VAL A 114 5.67 20.42 10.63
C VAL A 114 5.85 21.93 10.50
N ALA A 115 4.76 22.72 10.46
CA ALA A 115 4.80 24.17 10.33
C ALA A 115 5.51 24.87 11.51
N LYS A 116 5.34 24.37 12.74
CA LYS A 116 6.03 24.90 13.92
C LYS A 116 7.57 24.78 13.88
N ARG A 117 8.11 23.89 13.06
CA ARG A 117 9.57 23.72 12.93
C ARG A 117 10.24 24.83 12.16
N PHE A 118 9.47 25.63 11.42
CA PHE A 118 9.96 26.69 10.57
C PHE A 118 9.59 28.05 11.15
N THR A 119 10.33 28.52 12.16
CA THR A 119 10.23 29.88 12.65
C THR A 119 11.19 30.77 11.85
N TYR A 120 10.64 31.76 11.19
CA TYR A 120 11.30 32.63 10.21
C TYR A 120 12.46 33.41 10.74
N GLY A 121 13.54 33.42 9.99
CA GLY A 121 14.64 34.38 10.11
C GLY A 121 14.92 35.03 8.75
N GLY A 122 14.47 36.25 8.57
CA GLY A 122 15.02 37.17 7.57
C GLY A 122 14.37 37.18 6.17
N ASP A 123 14.21 38.37 5.66
CA ASP A 123 13.69 38.76 4.35
C ASP A 123 14.76 38.58 3.26
N THR A 124 15.04 37.33 2.86
CA THR A 124 15.96 37.03 1.76
C THR A 124 15.28 36.07 0.79
N GLY A 125 15.13 36.54 -0.45
CA GLY A 125 14.73 35.80 -1.66
C GLY A 125 13.73 34.67 -1.46
N LYS A 126 12.45 34.93 -1.72
CA LYS A 126 11.38 33.91 -1.59
C LYS A 126 11.61 32.77 -2.60
N ASP A 127 11.84 31.58 -2.12
CA ASP A 127 11.83 30.33 -2.92
C ASP A 127 10.55 29.55 -2.60
N GLN A 128 9.48 29.84 -3.35
CA GLN A 128 8.16 29.24 -3.18
C GLN A 128 7.90 28.24 -4.29
N ARG A 129 7.47 27.05 -3.91
CA ARG A 129 7.19 25.95 -4.85
C ARG A 129 5.86 25.31 -4.53
N VAL A 130 5.12 24.96 -5.58
CA VAL A 130 3.91 24.16 -5.48
C VAL A 130 4.24 22.72 -5.85
N TYR A 131 3.85 21.76 -5.02
CA TYR A 131 3.96 20.34 -5.31
C TYR A 131 2.59 19.68 -5.23
N TYR A 132 2.37 18.72 -6.13
CA TYR A 132 1.20 17.88 -6.14
C TYR A 132 1.60 16.44 -5.82
N ILE A 133 0.92 15.84 -4.86
CA ILE A 133 1.18 14.49 -4.37
C ILE A 133 0.01 13.60 -4.76
N ASN A 134 0.30 12.44 -5.31
CA ASN A 134 -0.69 11.47 -5.74
C ASN A 134 -1.27 10.74 -4.52
N THR A 135 -2.59 10.84 -4.32
CA THR A 135 -3.30 10.22 -3.20
C THR A 135 -4.15 9.02 -3.60
N LYS A 136 -4.07 8.64 -4.89
CA LYS A 136 -4.72 7.45 -5.43
C LYS A 136 -4.01 6.17 -4.96
N GLU A 137 -4.58 5.05 -5.33
CA GLU A 137 -3.88 3.77 -5.28
C GLU A 137 -2.71 3.79 -6.25
N LEU A 138 -1.53 3.44 -5.75
CA LEU A 138 -0.27 3.55 -6.46
C LEU A 138 0.26 2.18 -6.85
N GLY A 139 0.91 2.15 -7.95
CA GLY A 139 1.64 1.12 -8.68
C GLY A 139 1.61 -0.31 -8.14
N GLU A 140 1.47 -1.26 -9.02
CA GLU A 140 1.53 -2.67 -8.68
C GLU A 140 3.00 -3.12 -8.54
N ILE A 141 3.41 -3.51 -7.34
CA ILE A 141 4.75 -4.01 -7.06
C ILE A 141 4.70 -5.54 -6.97
N LEU A 142 5.39 -6.21 -7.89
CA LEU A 142 5.49 -7.67 -7.88
C LEU A 142 6.46 -8.16 -6.81
N TYR A 143 6.06 -9.19 -6.06
CA TYR A 143 6.89 -9.84 -5.06
C TYR A 143 6.96 -11.35 -5.27
N GLY A 144 7.96 -11.98 -4.67
CA GLY A 144 8.10 -13.44 -4.61
C GLY A 144 9.07 -13.83 -3.51
N THR A 145 8.76 -14.93 -2.81
CA THR A 145 9.57 -15.44 -1.71
C THR A 145 10.73 -16.26 -2.27
N ALA A 146 11.93 -15.68 -2.28
CA ALA A 146 13.14 -16.42 -2.67
C ALA A 146 13.46 -17.53 -1.64
N THR A 147 13.31 -17.21 -0.35
CA THR A 147 13.43 -18.18 0.75
C THR A 147 12.04 -18.61 1.20
N PRO A 148 11.78 -19.92 1.38
CA PRO A 148 10.51 -20.38 1.89
C PRO A 148 10.23 -19.83 3.29
N ILE A 149 8.96 -19.46 3.54
CA ILE A 149 8.50 -18.94 4.83
C ILE A 149 7.92 -20.11 5.65
N PRO A 150 8.36 -20.33 6.89
CA PRO A 150 7.78 -21.35 7.75
C PRO A 150 6.36 -20.93 8.17
N PHE A 151 5.41 -21.84 7.97
CA PHE A 151 4.02 -21.67 8.34
C PHE A 151 3.55 -22.88 9.15
N ARG A 152 2.81 -22.66 10.22
CA ARG A 152 2.32 -23.73 11.09
C ARG A 152 0.88 -24.09 10.70
N VAL A 153 0.69 -25.33 10.31
CA VAL A 153 -0.62 -25.93 9.99
C VAL A 153 -1.12 -26.69 11.21
N VAL A 154 -2.39 -26.54 11.56
CA VAL A 154 -3.06 -27.34 12.60
C VAL A 154 -3.82 -28.46 11.92
N VAL A 155 -3.33 -29.69 12.08
CA VAL A 155 -3.94 -30.89 11.46
C VAL A 155 -5.09 -31.42 12.32
N SER A 156 -4.98 -31.38 13.65
CA SER A 156 -6.03 -31.75 14.60
C SER A 156 -5.94 -30.90 15.85
N GLU A 157 -7.02 -30.17 16.13
CA GLU A 157 -7.11 -29.36 17.35
C GLU A 157 -7.24 -30.20 18.61
N GLU A 158 -8.07 -31.23 18.56
CA GLU A 158 -8.36 -32.09 19.72
C GLU A 158 -7.10 -32.79 20.24
N ARG A 159 -6.16 -33.10 19.36
CA ARG A 159 -4.91 -33.79 19.68
C ARG A 159 -3.69 -32.94 19.72
N GLY A 160 -3.82 -31.65 19.35
CA GLY A 160 -2.72 -30.70 19.31
C GLY A 160 -1.68 -31.01 18.22
N TYR A 161 -2.05 -31.77 17.16
CA TYR A 161 -1.12 -32.05 16.06
C TYR A 161 -0.91 -30.83 15.20
N LYS A 162 0.32 -30.32 15.21
CA LYS A 162 0.76 -29.15 14.44
C LYS A 162 1.97 -29.54 13.60
N LEU A 163 1.94 -29.18 12.34
CA LEU A 163 3.03 -29.39 11.39
C LEU A 163 3.54 -28.06 10.88
N SER A 164 4.84 -27.89 10.80
CA SER A 164 5.43 -26.73 10.13
C SER A 164 5.71 -27.06 8.67
N VAL A 165 5.21 -26.23 7.78
CA VAL A 165 5.43 -26.32 6.33
C VAL A 165 6.17 -25.11 5.83
N ASN A 166 6.88 -25.25 4.73
CA ASN A 166 7.63 -24.17 4.09
C ASN A 166 6.84 -23.66 2.89
N ILE A 167 6.28 -22.46 3.03
CA ILE A 167 5.46 -21.83 1.99
C ILE A 167 6.35 -21.01 1.06
N ARG A 168 6.10 -21.13 -0.23
CA ARG A 168 6.54 -20.17 -1.26
C ARG A 168 5.32 -19.53 -1.86
N CYS A 169 5.32 -18.21 -1.95
CA CYS A 169 4.27 -17.46 -2.60
C CYS A 169 4.84 -16.34 -3.48
N ASN A 170 4.07 -15.96 -4.47
CA ASN A 170 4.29 -14.76 -5.27
C ASN A 170 2.96 -14.06 -5.50
N GLY A 171 3.06 -12.79 -5.83
CA GLY A 171 1.89 -11.95 -6.06
C GLY A 171 2.29 -10.51 -6.27
N SER A 172 1.36 -9.62 -5.98
CA SER A 172 1.54 -8.19 -6.08
C SER A 172 0.94 -7.47 -4.89
N PHE A 173 1.40 -6.27 -4.65
CA PHE A 173 0.78 -5.36 -3.71
C PHE A 173 0.75 -3.95 -4.26
N THR A 174 -0.25 -3.19 -3.82
CA THR A 174 -0.38 -1.77 -4.07
C THR A 174 -0.28 -1.01 -2.75
N TYR A 175 0.01 0.27 -2.84
CA TYR A 175 0.13 1.13 -1.68
C TYR A 175 -0.50 2.48 -1.96
N ARG A 176 -0.72 3.28 -0.92
CA ARG A 176 -1.14 4.66 -1.05
C ARG A 176 -0.41 5.56 -0.08
N ILE A 177 -0.38 6.84 -0.40
CA ILE A 177 0.13 7.88 0.49
C ILE A 177 -1.03 8.31 1.38
N CYS A 178 -0.97 7.92 2.67
CA CYS A 178 -1.98 8.23 3.67
C CYS A 178 -1.67 9.50 4.48
N ASP A 179 -0.43 9.96 4.49
CA ASP A 179 -0.01 11.25 5.05
C ASP A 179 0.98 11.93 4.10
N PRO A 180 0.49 12.79 3.20
CA PRO A 180 1.33 13.48 2.22
C PRO A 180 2.39 14.40 2.83
N LEU A 181 2.16 14.95 4.02
CA LEU A 181 3.10 15.84 4.70
C LEU A 181 4.32 15.07 5.21
N LEU A 182 4.08 13.91 5.84
CA LEU A 182 5.15 13.00 6.24
C LEU A 182 5.90 12.46 5.02
N PHE A 183 5.16 12.14 3.95
CA PHE A 183 5.76 11.67 2.71
C PHE A 183 6.69 12.71 2.11
N TYR A 184 6.25 13.95 1.97
CA TYR A 184 7.08 15.02 1.47
C TYR A 184 8.30 15.23 2.35
N THR A 185 8.11 15.36 3.66
CA THR A 185 9.20 15.70 4.60
C THR A 185 10.27 14.61 4.70
N ASN A 186 9.86 13.34 4.66
CA ASN A 186 10.75 12.22 5.01
C ASN A 186 11.13 11.33 3.80
N VAL A 187 10.50 11.50 2.64
CA VAL A 187 10.76 10.63 1.47
C VAL A 187 11.27 11.42 0.28
N CYS A 188 10.51 12.37 -0.25
CA CYS A 188 10.85 13.03 -1.51
C CYS A 188 11.49 14.41 -1.35
N SER A 189 11.12 15.19 -0.32
CA SER A 189 11.61 16.56 -0.12
C SER A 189 11.48 17.43 -1.39
N ASN A 190 12.42 18.35 -1.63
CA ASN A 190 12.43 19.24 -2.78
C ASN A 190 12.77 18.50 -4.09
N VAL A 191 11.73 18.07 -4.79
CA VAL A 191 11.86 17.42 -6.10
C VAL A 191 12.07 18.49 -7.18
N SER A 192 12.95 18.21 -8.15
CA SER A 192 13.20 19.15 -9.26
C SER A 192 12.02 19.22 -10.22
N ASN A 193 11.54 18.07 -10.69
CA ASN A 193 10.40 17.95 -11.60
C ASN A 193 9.36 16.97 -11.05
N GLN A 194 9.72 15.70 -10.90
CA GLN A 194 8.84 14.63 -10.40
C GLN A 194 9.62 13.62 -9.57
N TYR A 195 8.90 12.85 -8.75
CA TYR A 195 9.39 11.73 -7.99
C TYR A 195 8.58 10.49 -8.38
N ASP A 196 9.27 9.49 -8.92
CA ASP A 196 8.63 8.31 -9.50
C ASP A 196 8.52 7.14 -8.50
N ALA A 197 7.49 6.33 -8.69
CA ALA A 197 7.27 5.12 -7.89
C ALA A 197 8.44 4.14 -7.98
N SER A 198 9.13 4.10 -9.12
CA SER A 198 10.29 3.23 -9.36
C SER A 198 11.47 3.50 -8.41
N GLU A 199 11.61 4.73 -7.91
CA GLU A 199 12.65 5.08 -6.94
C GLU A 199 12.38 4.49 -5.55
N LEU A 200 11.12 4.35 -5.20
CA LEU A 200 10.69 3.86 -3.88
C LEU A 200 10.41 2.34 -3.86
N ALA A 201 9.94 1.79 -4.97
CA ALA A 201 9.47 0.40 -5.08
C ALA A 201 10.46 -0.68 -4.57
N PRO A 202 11.77 -0.63 -4.86
CA PRO A 202 12.72 -1.64 -4.36
C PRO A 202 12.78 -1.68 -2.83
N ARG A 203 12.70 -0.51 -2.20
CA ARG A 203 12.72 -0.37 -0.74
C ARG A 203 11.44 -0.90 -0.12
N LEU A 204 10.28 -0.51 -0.67
CA LEU A 204 8.98 -1.00 -0.20
C LEU A 204 8.89 -2.51 -0.32
N LYS A 205 9.32 -3.07 -1.44
CA LYS A 205 9.36 -4.52 -1.66
C LYS A 205 10.20 -5.23 -0.60
N SER A 206 11.40 -4.76 -0.32
CA SER A 206 12.30 -5.36 0.66
C SER A 206 11.71 -5.34 2.06
N GLU A 207 11.13 -4.21 2.48
CA GLU A 207 10.54 -4.04 3.79
C GLU A 207 9.26 -4.88 3.95
N LEU A 208 8.42 -4.94 2.92
CA LEU A 208 7.23 -5.77 2.90
C LEU A 208 7.58 -7.25 3.01
N MET A 209 8.61 -7.72 2.29
CA MET A 209 9.06 -9.10 2.38
C MET A 209 9.51 -9.49 3.80
N ASN A 210 10.14 -8.55 4.53
CA ASN A 210 10.50 -8.78 5.92
C ASN A 210 9.26 -8.84 6.86
N ALA A 211 8.21 -8.07 6.56
CA ALA A 211 6.98 -8.05 7.32
C ALA A 211 6.04 -9.23 6.99
N LEU A 212 6.22 -9.88 5.83
CA LEU A 212 5.35 -10.95 5.37
C LEU A 212 5.39 -12.18 6.29
N GLN A 213 6.55 -12.56 6.79
CA GLN A 213 6.67 -13.71 7.68
C GLN A 213 5.89 -13.51 8.98
N PRO A 214 6.03 -12.41 9.75
CA PRO A 214 5.20 -12.19 10.94
C PRO A 214 3.71 -12.02 10.60
N ALA A 215 3.34 -11.42 9.46
CA ALA A 215 1.95 -11.32 9.03
C ALA A 215 1.34 -12.71 8.79
N LEU A 216 2.04 -13.60 8.09
CA LEU A 216 1.59 -14.99 7.90
C LEU A 216 1.57 -15.78 9.23
N ALA A 217 2.45 -15.48 10.18
CA ALA A 217 2.41 -16.11 11.49
C ALA A 217 1.14 -15.74 12.28
N THR A 218 0.58 -14.54 12.07
CA THR A 218 -0.71 -14.14 12.64
C THR A 218 -1.85 -15.00 12.10
N LEU A 219 -1.88 -15.26 10.78
CA LEU A 219 -2.87 -16.16 10.18
C LEU A 219 -2.74 -17.59 10.72
N SER A 220 -1.50 -18.07 10.85
CA SER A 220 -1.23 -19.38 11.45
C SER A 220 -1.72 -19.47 12.91
N ALA A 221 -1.61 -18.40 13.69
CA ALA A 221 -2.14 -18.33 15.04
C ALA A 221 -3.68 -18.37 15.06
N ASN A 222 -4.34 -17.81 14.04
CA ASN A 222 -5.78 -17.85 13.82
C ASN A 222 -6.25 -19.18 13.21
N LYS A 223 -5.34 -20.17 13.06
CA LYS A 223 -5.60 -21.53 12.57
C LYS A 223 -6.04 -21.60 11.09
N VAL A 224 -5.76 -20.57 10.32
CA VAL A 224 -5.97 -20.55 8.87
C VAL A 224 -5.11 -21.64 8.22
N GLN A 225 -5.69 -22.44 7.37
CA GLN A 225 -4.96 -23.48 6.63
C GLN A 225 -4.17 -22.86 5.48
N TYR A 226 -3.05 -23.50 5.09
CA TYR A 226 -2.16 -22.93 4.05
C TYR A 226 -2.86 -22.72 2.70
N TYR A 227 -3.82 -23.56 2.34
CA TYR A 227 -4.58 -23.46 1.09
C TYR A 227 -5.67 -22.38 1.14
N GLU A 228 -6.03 -21.91 2.33
CA GLU A 228 -6.99 -20.82 2.54
C GLU A 228 -6.33 -19.42 2.49
N ILE A 229 -5.00 -19.35 2.66
CA ILE A 229 -4.26 -18.10 2.68
C ILE A 229 -4.62 -17.15 1.53
N PRO A 230 -4.78 -17.60 0.26
CA PRO A 230 -5.16 -16.71 -0.83
C PRO A 230 -6.55 -16.07 -0.69
N ALA A 231 -7.43 -16.64 0.15
CA ALA A 231 -8.74 -16.07 0.44
C ALA A 231 -8.69 -15.00 1.56
N HIS A 232 -7.61 -14.95 2.35
CA HIS A 232 -7.44 -14.04 3.50
C HIS A 232 -6.56 -12.81 3.19
N THR A 233 -6.63 -12.30 1.95
CA THR A 233 -5.77 -11.19 1.50
C THR A 233 -5.99 -9.89 2.27
N LEU A 234 -7.22 -9.61 2.72
CA LEU A 234 -7.53 -8.44 3.54
C LEU A 234 -6.88 -8.54 4.92
N GLU A 235 -6.99 -9.69 5.57
CA GLU A 235 -6.38 -9.95 6.89
C GLU A 235 -4.84 -9.86 6.81
N ILE A 236 -4.25 -10.31 5.69
CA ILE A 236 -2.82 -10.17 5.44
C ILE A 236 -2.45 -8.70 5.26
N SER A 237 -3.25 -7.92 4.51
CA SER A 237 -3.03 -6.49 4.33
C SER A 237 -3.05 -5.75 5.67
N ASP A 238 -4.01 -6.06 6.54
CA ASP A 238 -4.13 -5.48 7.87
C ASP A 238 -2.93 -5.86 8.75
N ALA A 239 -2.54 -7.13 8.76
CA ALA A 239 -1.38 -7.61 9.50
C ALA A 239 -0.07 -6.98 9.00
N LEU A 240 0.09 -6.80 7.68
CA LEU A 240 1.22 -6.10 7.08
C LEU A 240 1.25 -4.63 7.50
N ASN A 241 0.10 -3.95 7.46
CA ASN A 241 0.00 -2.56 7.89
C ASN A 241 0.32 -2.39 9.37
N GLU A 242 -0.06 -3.34 10.23
CA GLU A 242 0.31 -3.33 11.65
C GLU A 242 1.84 -3.48 11.81
N GLN A 243 2.45 -4.46 11.17
CA GLN A 243 3.90 -4.69 11.23
C GLN A 243 4.73 -3.52 10.68
N LEU A 244 4.26 -2.91 9.60
CA LEU A 244 4.94 -1.79 8.93
C LEU A 244 4.58 -0.42 9.51
N SER A 245 3.58 -0.33 10.43
CA SER A 245 3.03 0.92 10.93
C SER A 245 4.07 1.92 11.44
N ASN A 246 5.09 1.45 12.14
CA ASN A 246 6.12 2.31 12.70
C ASN A 246 7.05 2.94 11.66
N ILE A 247 7.24 2.29 10.52
CA ILE A 247 8.16 2.73 9.46
C ILE A 247 7.39 3.38 8.32
N TRP A 248 6.32 2.74 7.86
CA TRP A 248 5.55 3.23 6.72
C TRP A 248 4.59 4.35 7.12
N ARG A 249 3.63 4.05 7.99
CA ARG A 249 2.57 5.00 8.34
C ARG A 249 3.09 6.17 9.18
N LYS A 250 3.78 5.89 10.29
CA LYS A 250 4.21 6.94 11.23
C LYS A 250 5.40 7.77 10.77
N LYS A 251 6.28 7.22 9.92
CA LYS A 251 7.46 7.96 9.46
C LYS A 251 7.36 8.44 8.03
N ARG A 252 6.67 7.73 7.15
CA ARG A 252 6.63 8.06 5.73
C ARG A 252 5.24 8.41 5.21
N GLY A 253 4.19 8.18 5.99
CA GLY A 253 2.83 8.44 5.56
C GLY A 253 2.37 7.52 4.43
N ILE A 254 2.80 6.25 4.43
CA ILE A 254 2.47 5.23 3.42
C ILE A 254 1.79 4.06 4.11
N GLU A 255 0.87 3.41 3.41
CA GLU A 255 0.26 2.15 3.87
C GLU A 255 0.04 1.20 2.70
N VAL A 256 -0.04 -0.10 2.99
CA VAL A 256 -0.46 -1.11 2.01
C VAL A 256 -1.95 -0.90 1.74
N PHE A 257 -2.31 -0.74 0.47
CA PHE A 257 -3.70 -0.60 0.06
C PHE A 257 -4.32 -1.96 -0.29
N SER A 258 -3.65 -2.75 -1.11
CA SER A 258 -4.06 -4.12 -1.40
C SER A 258 -2.86 -5.07 -1.42
N PHE A 259 -3.11 -6.32 -1.08
CA PHE A 259 -2.13 -7.40 -1.13
C PHE A 259 -2.75 -8.63 -1.78
N ASN A 260 -2.15 -9.13 -2.85
CA ASN A 260 -2.65 -10.25 -3.62
C ASN A 260 -1.63 -11.39 -3.66
N ILE A 261 -2.12 -12.62 -3.61
CA ILE A 261 -1.33 -13.83 -3.76
C ILE A 261 -1.77 -14.52 -5.05
N ASN A 262 -0.90 -14.53 -6.06
CA ASN A 262 -1.18 -15.16 -7.35
C ASN A 262 -0.91 -16.67 -7.31
N SER A 263 0.09 -17.07 -6.54
CA SER A 263 0.46 -18.47 -6.40
C SER A 263 1.01 -18.73 -5.00
N LEU A 264 0.61 -19.86 -4.43
CA LEU A 264 1.12 -20.38 -3.18
C LEU A 264 1.46 -21.86 -3.37
N SER A 265 2.65 -22.27 -2.94
CA SER A 265 3.10 -23.65 -3.04
C SER A 265 3.84 -24.10 -1.79
N ILE A 266 3.76 -25.38 -1.50
CA ILE A 266 4.55 -26.08 -0.49
C ILE A 266 5.30 -27.25 -1.18
N PRO A 267 6.43 -27.71 -0.64
CA PRO A 267 7.14 -28.88 -1.16
C PRO A 267 6.25 -30.14 -1.15
N GLU A 268 6.31 -30.96 -2.21
CA GLU A 268 5.51 -32.18 -2.34
C GLU A 268 5.66 -33.13 -1.15
N GLU A 269 6.87 -33.25 -0.60
CA GLU A 269 7.10 -34.10 0.56
C GLU A 269 6.33 -33.64 1.80
N GLN A 270 6.18 -32.32 1.95
CA GLN A 270 5.43 -31.75 3.08
C GLN A 270 3.92 -31.88 2.84
N GLN A 271 3.49 -31.76 1.58
CA GLN A 271 2.10 -31.99 1.21
C GLN A 271 1.69 -33.45 1.48
N LYS A 272 2.51 -34.43 1.10
CA LYS A 272 2.28 -35.85 1.40
C LYS A 272 2.18 -36.09 2.90
N LYS A 273 3.07 -35.50 3.69
CA LYS A 273 3.02 -35.61 5.16
C LYS A 273 1.72 -35.05 5.76
N ILE A 274 1.23 -33.90 5.24
CA ILE A 274 -0.06 -33.35 5.69
C ILE A 274 -1.17 -34.37 5.41
N THR A 275 -1.25 -34.88 4.18
CA THR A 275 -2.27 -35.85 3.78
C THR A 275 -2.19 -37.12 4.64
N GLU A 276 -0.99 -37.65 4.86
CA GLU A 276 -0.80 -38.81 5.75
C GLU A 276 -1.26 -38.54 7.19
N TRP A 277 -1.02 -37.35 7.70
CA TRP A 277 -1.44 -36.98 9.05
C TRP A 277 -2.95 -36.75 9.14
N GLU A 278 -3.56 -36.15 8.12
CA GLU A 278 -5.03 -36.02 8.01
C GLU A 278 -5.68 -37.36 7.93
N GLU A 279 -5.16 -38.28 7.12
CA GLU A 279 -5.64 -39.67 7.03
C GLU A 279 -5.49 -40.41 8.36
N ASN A 280 -4.35 -40.23 9.05
CA ASN A 280 -4.14 -40.86 10.35
C ASN A 280 -5.06 -40.26 11.44
N ALA A 281 -5.34 -38.96 11.38
CA ALA A 281 -6.29 -38.31 12.28
C ALA A 281 -7.70 -38.85 12.08
N MET A 282 -8.12 -39.09 10.84
CA MET A 282 -9.42 -39.72 10.51
C MET A 282 -9.51 -41.21 10.95
N THR A 283 -8.40 -41.96 10.86
CA THR A 283 -8.39 -43.39 11.25
C THR A 283 -8.44 -43.64 12.75
N THR A 284 -8.25 -42.58 13.55
CA THR A 284 -8.29 -42.71 15.02
C THR A 284 -9.71 -42.56 15.59
N ASP A 285 -10.69 -42.20 14.78
CA ASP A 285 -12.10 -42.32 15.14
C ASP A 285 -12.48 -43.83 15.10
N PRO A 286 -12.98 -44.43 16.20
CA PRO A 286 -13.27 -45.86 16.28
C PRO A 286 -14.21 -46.34 15.17
N THR A 287 -15.14 -45.52 14.71
CA THR A 287 -16.07 -45.84 13.63
C THR A 287 -15.38 -45.87 12.26
N THR A 288 -14.48 -44.93 12.00
CA THR A 288 -13.72 -44.87 10.74
C THR A 288 -12.62 -45.93 10.70
N ALA A 289 -11.98 -46.22 11.83
CA ALA A 289 -10.99 -47.29 11.96
C ALA A 289 -11.61 -48.68 11.70
N ALA A 290 -12.82 -48.96 12.25
CA ALA A 290 -13.55 -50.20 11.99
C ALA A 290 -13.97 -50.33 10.50
N ALA A 291 -14.42 -49.23 9.88
CA ALA A 291 -14.77 -49.22 8.45
C ALA A 291 -13.57 -49.52 7.54
N ARG A 292 -12.38 -48.94 7.85
CA ARG A 292 -11.13 -49.18 7.10
C ARG A 292 -10.61 -50.64 7.29
N LEU A 293 -10.68 -51.17 8.51
CA LEU A 293 -10.34 -52.58 8.76
C LEU A 293 -11.21 -53.52 7.94
N VAL A 294 -12.53 -53.29 7.90
CA VAL A 294 -13.45 -54.07 7.08
C VAL A 294 -13.17 -53.87 5.59
N GLY A 295 -12.90 -52.63 5.12
CA GLY A 295 -12.52 -52.35 3.75
C GLY A 295 -11.22 -53.05 3.34
N GLY A 296 -10.18 -52.98 4.18
CA GLY A 296 -8.90 -53.66 3.96
C GLY A 296 -9.03 -55.19 3.93
N GLN A 297 -9.91 -55.77 4.75
CA GLN A 297 -10.23 -57.21 4.70
C GLN A 297 -10.95 -57.59 3.40
N ILE A 298 -11.88 -56.76 2.93
CA ILE A 298 -12.58 -56.98 1.65
C ILE A 298 -11.61 -56.90 0.47
N ASP A 299 -10.69 -55.95 0.47
CA ASP A 299 -9.69 -55.79 -0.60
C ASP A 299 -8.65 -56.93 -0.58
N ALA A 300 -8.21 -57.35 0.61
CA ALA A 300 -7.38 -58.54 0.75
C ALA A 300 -8.08 -59.82 0.26
N MET A 301 -9.37 -59.98 0.58
CA MET A 301 -10.19 -61.07 0.06
C MET A 301 -10.37 -61.00 -1.47
N LYS A 302 -10.60 -59.83 -2.04
CA LYS A 302 -10.68 -59.65 -3.50
C LYS A 302 -9.36 -59.96 -4.19
N THR A 303 -8.24 -59.53 -3.62
CA THR A 303 -6.90 -59.80 -4.15
C THR A 303 -6.57 -61.30 -4.06
N ALA A 304 -6.94 -61.96 -2.95
CA ALA A 304 -6.80 -63.41 -2.79
C ALA A 304 -7.69 -64.16 -3.75
N ALA A 305 -8.95 -63.72 -3.95
CA ALA A 305 -9.88 -64.35 -4.89
C ALA A 305 -9.50 -64.13 -6.37
N GLY A 306 -8.80 -62.99 -6.68
CA GLY A 306 -8.27 -62.71 -8.03
C GLY A 306 -6.96 -63.45 -8.35
N ASN A 307 -6.32 -64.05 -7.37
CA ASN A 307 -5.02 -64.72 -7.52
C ASN A 307 -5.24 -66.23 -7.87
N THR A 308 -5.70 -66.49 -9.10
CA THR A 308 -5.96 -67.80 -9.63
C THR A 308 -4.72 -68.71 -9.72
N ALA A 309 -3.52 -68.22 -9.52
CA ALA A 309 -2.26 -68.97 -9.57
C ALA A 309 -1.90 -69.67 -8.22
N GLY A 310 -2.51 -69.22 -7.09
CA GLY A 310 -2.21 -69.76 -5.76
C GLY A 310 -3.08 -70.95 -5.29
N ALA A 311 -4.16 -71.25 -5.98
CA ALA A 311 -5.14 -72.27 -5.53
C ALA A 311 -4.85 -73.69 -5.97
N MET A 312 -3.81 -73.95 -6.76
CA MET A 312 -3.52 -75.23 -7.31
C MET A 312 -2.32 -76.01 -6.74
N THR A 313 -1.62 -75.48 -5.74
CA THR A 313 -0.43 -76.13 -5.17
C THR A 313 -0.63 -76.71 -3.75
N GLY A 314 -1.82 -76.72 -3.22
CA GLY A 314 -2.13 -77.24 -1.86
C GLY A 314 -2.83 -78.57 -1.77
N PHE A 315 -3.10 -79.24 -2.88
CA PHE A 315 -3.70 -80.61 -2.92
C PHE A 315 -2.90 -81.50 -3.85
N MET A 316 -1.76 -81.98 -3.43
CA MET A 316 -1.14 -83.29 -3.75
C MET A 316 -0.29 -83.73 -2.57
#